data_b998fe9b52e440b43750da7433049249
#
_entry.id   b998fe9b52e440b43750da7433049249
#
_cell.length_a   1.000
_cell.length_b   1.000
_cell.length_c   1.000
_cell.angle_alpha   90.00
_cell.angle_beta   90.00
_cell.angle_gamma   90.00
#
_symmetry.space_group_name_H-M   'P 1'
#
loop_
_entity.id
_entity.type
_entity.pdbx_description
1 polymer ?
#
loop_
_entity_poly.entity_id
_entity_poly.type
_entity_poly.pdbx_seq_one_letter_code
_entity_poly.pdbx_strand_id
1 'polypeptide(L)'
;NPQNSAENAFDYAAADITNELPRGDMLQDPAGEPFQSTFEEEKPKKLNFFNKIGRMNPQKRAVLLVRIFIVIAFSVLFAVYCVKNRANFEIDSLAVSAVSLAVFTAVLIAAVPQIIKVFSGDDTQLAPSGIEKANGKTFLKIVLAAFILRAALTIFGMIVFYCLNPKFQGSLLNLWQTAWTKVNTDAPHYCSIAENWYASTGEDRLLIVFFPMLPLLMRGLNLLTHNSFVSAQIINTLASCSAAGVLYLTLRPLLGEKKARLAPFIWLMLPGSIFLNSGMTEPLFMLFTVLCFYALQKKKYLAAGIAAACAGFTRSPGVLLAVPLAIEGIGYCVRRARSGKKIGSAIAEIVLSLVISTFGTLAYLYINKVVAGDWFMFSVYQKSNWSQGLGFFFD
;
A
#
# COMPACT_ATOMS: atom_id res chain seq x y z
N ASN A 1 -51.37 -11.46 11.04
CA ASN A 1 -50.88 -10.10 10.90
C ASN A 1 -49.96 -9.75 12.06
N PRO A 2 -48.68 -9.82 11.90
CA PRO A 2 -47.71 -9.26 12.84
C PRO A 2 -46.92 -8.15 12.12
N GLN A 3 -47.44 -6.96 12.13
CA GLN A 3 -46.76 -5.71 11.92
C GLN A 3 -47.20 -4.81 13.06
N ASN A 4 -46.41 -4.68 14.11
CA ASN A 4 -46.39 -3.63 15.14
C ASN A 4 -45.72 -4.17 16.42
N SER A 5 -44.40 -4.33 16.37
CA SER A 5 -43.63 -4.59 17.60
C SER A 5 -42.14 -4.21 17.50
N ALA A 6 -41.82 -3.20 16.71
CA ALA A 6 -40.43 -2.72 16.58
C ALA A 6 -40.23 -1.19 16.80
N GLU A 7 -41.26 -0.45 17.23
CA GLU A 7 -41.17 0.99 17.49
C GLU A 7 -41.22 1.39 18.97
N ASN A 8 -41.37 0.47 19.91
CA ASN A 8 -41.52 0.80 21.35
C ASN A 8 -40.32 0.40 22.22
N ALA A 9 -39.11 0.27 21.67
CA ALA A 9 -37.94 -0.10 22.45
C ALA A 9 -36.92 1.04 22.69
N PHE A 10 -37.21 2.26 22.27
CA PHE A 10 -36.29 3.39 22.43
C PHE A 10 -36.78 4.54 23.34
N ASP A 11 -38.00 4.44 23.90
CA ASP A 11 -38.59 5.52 24.77
C ASP A 11 -38.61 5.19 26.27
N TYR A 12 -37.92 4.17 26.75
CA TYR A 12 -37.91 3.82 28.18
C TYR A 12 -36.58 4.02 28.92
N ALA A 13 -35.66 4.81 28.38
CA ALA A 13 -34.37 5.07 29.04
C ALA A 13 -34.11 6.55 29.41
N ALA A 14 -35.11 7.40 29.36
CA ALA A 14 -34.94 8.83 29.66
C ALA A 14 -35.94 9.45 30.67
N ALA A 15 -36.63 8.63 31.45
CA ALA A 15 -37.50 9.13 32.50
C ALA A 15 -37.36 8.23 33.73
N ASP A 16 -36.45 8.56 34.65
CA ASP A 16 -36.51 8.30 36.09
C ASP A 16 -35.16 8.53 36.78
N ILE A 17 -34.66 9.75 36.77
CA ILE A 17 -33.71 10.25 37.80
C ILE A 17 -34.05 11.71 38.13
N THR A 18 -35.26 11.93 38.57
CA THR A 18 -35.58 13.14 39.33
C THR A 18 -36.74 12.80 40.26
N ASN A 19 -36.43 12.26 41.43
CA ASN A 19 -37.19 12.52 42.62
C ASN A 19 -36.62 11.72 43.80
N GLU A 20 -36.59 12.44 44.94
CA GLU A 20 -36.35 11.96 46.31
C GLU A 20 -34.90 12.00 46.81
N LEU A 21 -34.43 13.24 46.99
CA LEU A 21 -33.58 13.53 48.17
C LEU A 21 -34.49 13.87 49.33
N PRO A 22 -34.34 13.21 50.52
CA PRO A 22 -35.11 13.57 51.71
C PRO A 22 -34.67 14.96 52.17
N ARG A 23 -35.66 15.81 52.41
CA ARG A 23 -35.47 17.09 53.11
C ARG A 23 -35.00 16.79 54.52
N GLY A 24 -33.69 16.91 54.73
CA GLY A 24 -33.12 16.94 56.06
C GLY A 24 -33.51 18.25 56.74
N ASP A 25 -34.04 18.13 57.94
CA ASP A 25 -34.37 19.23 58.81
C ASP A 25 -33.16 20.14 59.03
N MET A 26 -33.36 21.45 58.81
CA MET A 26 -32.35 22.44 59.12
C MET A 26 -32.17 22.50 60.63
N LEU A 27 -31.07 21.97 61.14
CA LEU A 27 -30.59 22.27 62.49
C LEU A 27 -30.13 23.72 62.49
N GLN A 28 -30.94 24.61 63.14
CA GLN A 28 -30.55 25.98 63.44
C GLN A 28 -29.54 25.95 64.58
N ASP A 29 -28.38 26.56 64.37
CA ASP A 29 -27.43 26.83 65.41
C ASP A 29 -28.01 27.96 66.36
N PRO A 30 -27.92 27.85 67.70
CA PRO A 30 -28.48 28.81 68.63
C PRO A 30 -27.84 30.22 68.62
N ALA A 31 -26.78 30.42 67.78
CA ALA A 31 -26.04 31.68 67.76
C ALA A 31 -26.36 32.59 66.54
N GLY A 32 -27.23 32.17 65.59
CA GLY A 32 -27.79 33.09 64.58
C GLY A 32 -26.81 33.61 63.51
N GLU A 33 -25.59 33.07 63.40
CA GLU A 33 -24.68 33.50 62.37
C GLU A 33 -24.73 32.55 61.11
N PRO A 34 -24.74 33.12 59.92
CA PRO A 34 -24.82 32.31 58.73
C PRO A 34 -23.47 31.54 58.52
N PHE A 35 -23.58 30.20 58.47
CA PHE A 35 -22.44 29.31 58.12
C PHE A 35 -21.96 29.57 56.67
N GLN A 36 -20.89 30.36 56.55
CA GLN A 36 -20.19 30.49 55.28
C GLN A 36 -19.35 29.21 55.05
N SER A 37 -19.87 28.29 54.21
CA SER A 37 -19.09 27.18 53.73
C SER A 37 -18.05 27.70 52.75
N THR A 38 -16.84 27.94 53.21
CA THR A 38 -15.66 28.12 52.34
C THR A 38 -15.22 26.78 51.77
N PHE A 39 -16.05 26.22 50.87
CA PHE A 39 -15.51 25.27 49.92
C PHE A 39 -14.79 26.07 48.84
N GLU A 40 -13.50 26.32 49.03
CA GLU A 40 -12.61 26.66 47.92
C GLU A 40 -12.68 25.49 46.94
N GLU A 41 -13.34 25.68 45.80
CA GLU A 41 -13.18 24.81 44.64
C GLU A 41 -11.69 24.81 44.25
N GLU A 42 -10.95 23.82 44.73
CA GLU A 42 -9.58 23.56 44.24
C GLU A 42 -9.66 23.35 42.74
N LYS A 43 -9.33 24.39 41.96
CA LYS A 43 -9.19 24.27 40.49
C LYS A 43 -8.31 23.07 40.19
N PRO A 44 -8.73 22.13 39.32
CA PRO A 44 -7.97 20.91 39.05
C PRO A 44 -6.56 21.29 38.61
N LYS A 45 -5.56 20.95 39.41
CA LYS A 45 -4.13 21.16 39.08
C LYS A 45 -3.87 20.61 37.71
N LYS A 46 -3.50 21.44 36.74
CA LYS A 46 -3.11 21.00 35.39
C LYS A 46 -1.98 19.99 35.55
N LEU A 47 -2.28 18.72 35.33
CA LEU A 47 -1.27 17.65 35.36
C LEU A 47 -0.18 17.96 34.32
N ASN A 48 1.08 17.99 34.75
CA ASN A 48 2.22 18.09 33.83
C ASN A 48 2.16 16.96 32.79
N PHE A 49 2.54 17.28 31.56
CA PHE A 49 2.51 16.36 30.39
C PHE A 49 3.08 14.97 30.72
N PHE A 50 4.21 14.91 31.44
CA PHE A 50 4.85 13.65 31.87
C PHE A 50 3.98 12.83 32.82
N ASN A 51 3.28 13.45 33.75
CA ASN A 51 2.36 12.77 34.68
C ASN A 51 1.13 12.23 33.94
N LYS A 52 0.67 12.92 32.88
CA LYS A 52 -0.41 12.44 32.02
C LYS A 52 0.01 11.20 31.24
N ILE A 53 1.25 11.16 30.69
CA ILE A 53 1.81 9.99 30.00
C ILE A 53 1.96 8.80 30.95
N GLY A 54 2.43 9.02 32.17
CA GLY A 54 2.61 7.96 33.18
C GLY A 54 1.31 7.24 33.56
N ARG A 55 0.16 7.96 33.52
CA ARG A 55 -1.17 7.41 33.82
C ARG A 55 -1.87 6.78 32.61
N MET A 56 -1.29 6.83 31.41
CA MET A 56 -1.88 6.23 30.21
C MET A 56 -1.72 4.71 30.22
N ASN A 57 -2.71 4.01 29.64
CA ASN A 57 -2.59 2.58 29.35
C ASN A 57 -1.28 2.31 28.57
N PRO A 58 -0.52 1.22 28.91
CA PRO A 58 0.76 0.90 28.29
C PRO A 58 0.73 0.92 26.76
N GLN A 59 -0.33 0.42 26.12
CA GLN A 59 -0.46 0.47 24.66
C GLN A 59 -0.61 1.89 24.12
N LYS A 60 -1.46 2.73 24.73
CA LYS A 60 -1.61 4.14 24.32
C LYS A 60 -0.32 4.92 24.52
N ARG A 61 0.43 4.63 25.61
CA ARG A 61 1.74 5.20 25.87
C ARG A 61 2.76 4.81 24.82
N ALA A 62 2.84 3.53 24.46
CA ALA A 62 3.72 3.04 23.40
C ALA A 62 3.41 3.70 22.05
N VAL A 63 2.14 3.78 21.65
CA VAL A 63 1.71 4.47 20.43
C VAL A 63 2.16 5.93 20.45
N LEU A 64 1.97 6.65 21.55
CA LEU A 64 2.35 8.06 21.65
C LEU A 64 3.88 8.24 21.56
N LEU A 65 4.66 7.42 22.27
CA LEU A 65 6.13 7.51 22.26
C LEU A 65 6.70 7.21 20.86
N VAL A 66 6.19 6.17 20.16
CA VAL A 66 6.62 5.85 18.80
C VAL A 66 6.27 6.98 17.83
N ARG A 67 5.09 7.59 17.96
CA ARG A 67 4.71 8.74 17.14
C ARG A 67 5.62 9.94 17.37
N ILE A 68 5.93 10.26 18.61
CA ILE A 68 6.87 11.34 18.96
C ILE A 68 8.25 11.04 18.37
N PHE A 69 8.74 9.81 18.52
CA PHE A 69 10.01 9.39 17.93
C PHE A 69 10.05 9.57 16.42
N ILE A 70 8.98 9.16 15.70
CA ILE A 70 8.87 9.33 14.24
C ILE A 70 8.96 10.81 13.87
N VAL A 71 8.20 11.68 14.54
CA VAL A 71 8.23 13.13 14.27
C VAL A 71 9.62 13.69 14.48
N ILE A 72 10.27 13.37 15.60
CA ILE A 72 11.63 13.85 15.92
C ILE A 72 12.63 13.34 14.87
N ALA A 73 12.62 12.04 14.56
CA ALA A 73 13.53 11.42 13.60
C ALA A 73 13.43 12.08 12.21
N PHE A 74 12.21 12.26 11.71
CA PHE A 74 11.99 12.90 10.41
C PHE A 74 12.32 14.39 10.41
N SER A 75 12.06 15.10 11.52
CA SER A 75 12.46 16.50 11.66
C SER A 75 13.99 16.67 11.66
N VAL A 76 14.70 15.77 12.34
CA VAL A 76 16.17 15.76 12.33
C VAL A 76 16.72 15.45 10.93
N LEU A 77 16.15 14.43 10.24
CA LEU A 77 16.54 14.11 8.86
C LEU A 77 16.33 15.30 7.92
N PHE A 78 15.21 16.01 8.06
CA PHE A 78 14.94 17.20 7.26
C PHE A 78 15.91 18.35 7.57
N ALA A 79 16.23 18.57 8.83
CA ALA A 79 17.22 19.57 9.23
C ALA A 79 18.60 19.25 8.65
N VAL A 80 19.02 17.96 8.69
CA VAL A 80 20.28 17.51 8.08
C VAL A 80 20.29 17.75 6.58
N TYR A 81 19.18 17.42 5.90
CA TYR A 81 19.01 17.71 4.48
C TYR A 81 19.16 19.20 4.18
N CYS A 82 18.46 20.06 4.92
CA CYS A 82 18.54 21.51 4.77
C CYS A 82 19.98 22.04 4.96
N VAL A 83 20.71 21.54 5.95
CA VAL A 83 22.09 21.94 6.20
C VAL A 83 23.02 21.48 5.07
N LYS A 84 22.85 20.23 4.60
CA LYS A 84 23.70 19.65 3.55
C LYS A 84 23.53 20.38 2.20
N ASN A 85 22.29 20.77 1.87
CA ASN A 85 21.96 21.35 0.56
C ASN A 85 21.83 22.88 0.57
N ARG A 86 22.22 23.56 1.67
CA ARG A 86 22.03 25.02 1.85
C ARG A 86 22.61 25.89 0.72
N ALA A 87 23.60 25.40 0.00
CA ALA A 87 24.25 26.15 -1.08
C ALA A 87 23.49 26.09 -2.41
N ASN A 88 22.58 25.12 -2.59
CA ASN A 88 21.88 24.83 -3.84
C ASN A 88 20.34 24.81 -3.65
N PHE A 89 19.83 25.58 -2.68
CA PHE A 89 18.40 25.62 -2.42
C PHE A 89 17.62 26.32 -3.53
N GLU A 90 16.83 25.54 -4.25
CA GLU A 90 15.69 26.03 -5.00
C GLU A 90 14.43 25.95 -4.11
N ILE A 91 13.63 27.02 -4.06
CA ILE A 91 12.44 27.11 -3.21
C ILE A 91 11.46 25.96 -3.54
N ASP A 92 11.33 25.63 -4.82
CA ASP A 92 10.44 24.57 -5.30
C ASP A 92 10.85 23.18 -4.79
N SER A 93 12.16 22.90 -4.82
CA SER A 93 12.71 21.65 -4.30
C SER A 93 12.51 21.52 -2.78
N LEU A 94 12.69 22.62 -2.03
CA LEU A 94 12.44 22.65 -0.60
C LEU A 94 10.96 22.42 -0.28
N ALA A 95 10.05 23.05 -1.01
CA ALA A 95 8.61 22.91 -0.83
C ALA A 95 8.15 21.46 -1.09
N VAL A 96 8.60 20.85 -2.19
CA VAL A 96 8.29 19.45 -2.52
C VAL A 96 8.82 18.50 -1.46
N SER A 97 10.06 18.70 -0.99
CA SER A 97 10.66 17.87 0.07
C SER A 97 9.90 18.00 1.39
N ALA A 98 9.51 19.21 1.78
CA ALA A 98 8.75 19.46 2.99
C ALA A 98 7.35 18.81 2.95
N VAL A 99 6.65 18.93 1.82
CA VAL A 99 5.33 18.30 1.61
C VAL A 99 5.46 16.78 1.63
N SER A 100 6.44 16.21 0.92
CA SER A 100 6.71 14.77 0.92
C SER A 100 6.96 14.25 2.32
N LEU A 101 7.82 14.94 3.08
CA LEU A 101 8.11 14.61 4.47
C LEU A 101 6.85 14.62 5.35
N ALA A 102 6.03 15.66 5.22
CA ALA A 102 4.78 15.79 5.98
C ALA A 102 3.82 14.62 5.66
N VAL A 103 3.66 14.27 4.39
CA VAL A 103 2.82 13.15 3.95
C VAL A 103 3.33 11.82 4.50
N PHE A 104 4.63 11.50 4.34
CA PHE A 104 5.21 10.26 4.86
C PHE A 104 5.12 10.17 6.38
N THR A 105 5.39 11.27 7.08
CA THR A 105 5.26 11.34 8.55
C THR A 105 3.82 11.07 8.97
N ALA A 106 2.83 11.68 8.31
CA ALA A 106 1.42 11.48 8.60
C ALA A 106 0.97 10.02 8.36
N VAL A 107 1.40 9.41 7.26
CA VAL A 107 1.12 7.99 6.95
C VAL A 107 1.71 7.07 8.00
N LEU A 108 2.97 7.26 8.39
CA LEU A 108 3.62 6.46 9.42
C LEU A 108 2.94 6.62 10.79
N ILE A 109 2.62 7.85 11.19
CA ILE A 109 1.88 8.13 12.44
C ILE A 109 0.52 7.43 12.44
N ALA A 110 -0.19 7.40 11.31
CA ALA A 110 -1.47 6.71 11.18
C ALA A 110 -1.31 5.18 11.23
N ALA A 111 -0.19 4.63 10.72
CA ALA A 111 0.08 3.19 10.72
C ALA A 111 0.48 2.64 12.10
N VAL A 112 1.14 3.44 12.95
CA VAL A 112 1.66 3.02 14.27
C VAL A 112 0.64 2.27 15.14
N PRO A 113 -0.61 2.74 15.35
CA PRO A 113 -1.58 2.01 16.18
C PRO A 113 -1.91 0.64 15.63
N GLN A 114 -1.96 0.49 14.30
CA GLN A 114 -2.26 -0.77 13.63
C GLN A 114 -1.12 -1.77 13.80
N ILE A 115 0.11 -1.31 13.63
CA ILE A 115 1.32 -2.12 13.83
C ILE A 115 1.39 -2.60 15.29
N ILE A 116 1.19 -1.71 16.26
CA ILE A 116 1.22 -2.07 17.69
C ILE A 116 0.11 -3.07 18.04
N LYS A 117 -1.09 -2.94 17.45
CA LYS A 117 -2.17 -3.93 17.62
C LYS A 117 -1.77 -5.32 17.13
N VAL A 118 -1.10 -5.42 15.98
CA VAL A 118 -0.61 -6.68 15.45
C VAL A 118 0.35 -7.34 16.45
N PHE A 119 1.31 -6.59 17.01
CA PHE A 119 2.25 -7.09 17.99
C PHE A 119 1.62 -7.36 19.38
N SER A 120 0.59 -6.62 19.75
CA SER A 120 -0.12 -6.86 21.01
C SER A 120 -1.06 -8.07 20.98
N GLY A 121 -1.29 -8.65 19.79
CA GLY A 121 -2.17 -9.80 19.59
C GLY A 121 -3.66 -9.49 19.80
N ASP A 122 -4.04 -8.21 19.77
CA ASP A 122 -5.40 -7.74 19.95
C ASP A 122 -6.10 -7.63 18.58
N ASP A 123 -6.34 -8.79 17.97
CA ASP A 123 -6.88 -8.92 16.60
C ASP A 123 -8.42 -8.91 16.53
N THR A 124 -9.09 -8.67 17.64
CA THR A 124 -10.56 -8.78 17.71
C THR A 124 -11.30 -7.84 16.75
N GLN A 125 -10.60 -6.86 16.12
CA GLN A 125 -11.21 -5.91 15.20
C GLN A 125 -10.75 -6.02 13.74
N LEU A 126 -9.80 -6.90 13.39
CA LEU A 126 -9.31 -7.07 12.02
C LEU A 126 -10.09 -8.12 11.21
N ALA A 127 -10.92 -8.90 11.84
CA ALA A 127 -11.88 -9.76 11.19
C ALA A 127 -13.29 -9.21 11.43
N PRO A 128 -13.91 -8.50 10.48
CA PRO A 128 -15.33 -8.25 10.57
C PRO A 128 -16.03 -9.61 10.59
N SER A 129 -16.53 -10.00 11.76
CA SER A 129 -17.41 -11.13 11.94
C SER A 129 -18.63 -10.90 11.04
N GLY A 130 -18.85 -11.77 10.05
CA GLY A 130 -20.06 -11.73 9.24
C GLY A 130 -19.90 -11.34 7.76
N ILE A 131 -18.69 -11.30 7.20
CA ILE A 131 -18.57 -11.11 5.75
C ILE A 131 -18.89 -12.44 5.07
N GLU A 132 -20.09 -12.52 4.48
CA GLU A 132 -20.48 -13.58 3.55
C GLU A 132 -19.36 -13.89 2.56
N LYS A 133 -19.26 -15.16 2.12
CA LYS A 133 -18.28 -15.53 1.06
C LYS A 133 -18.41 -14.56 -0.10
N ALA A 134 -17.28 -14.10 -0.62
CA ALA A 134 -17.25 -13.19 -1.76
C ALA A 134 -18.06 -13.80 -2.91
N ASN A 135 -19.04 -13.06 -3.43
CA ASN A 135 -19.83 -13.53 -4.55
C ASN A 135 -18.93 -13.52 -5.81
N GLY A 136 -18.65 -14.71 -6.36
CA GLY A 136 -17.84 -14.85 -7.57
C GLY A 136 -18.42 -14.05 -8.77
N LYS A 137 -19.74 -13.86 -8.83
CA LYS A 137 -20.39 -13.02 -9.84
C LYS A 137 -19.96 -11.55 -9.71
N THR A 138 -19.80 -11.02 -8.49
CA THR A 138 -19.34 -9.65 -8.27
C THR A 138 -17.86 -9.50 -8.67
N PHE A 139 -17.02 -10.46 -8.31
CA PHE A 139 -15.62 -10.49 -8.76
C PHE A 139 -15.54 -10.42 -10.29
N LEU A 140 -16.25 -11.31 -10.98
CA LEU A 140 -16.24 -11.34 -12.45
C LEU A 140 -16.78 -10.05 -13.08
N LYS A 141 -17.82 -9.43 -12.51
CA LYS A 141 -18.34 -8.13 -12.97
C LYS A 141 -17.28 -7.03 -12.85
N ILE A 142 -16.47 -7.01 -11.78
CA ILE A 142 -15.41 -6.02 -11.59
C ILE A 142 -14.30 -6.26 -12.62
N VAL A 143 -13.88 -7.50 -12.83
CA VAL A 143 -12.86 -7.86 -13.83
C VAL A 143 -13.32 -7.45 -15.24
N LEU A 144 -14.58 -7.75 -15.60
CA LEU A 144 -15.14 -7.37 -16.89
C LEU A 144 -15.28 -5.85 -17.05
N ALA A 145 -15.73 -5.14 -16.02
CA ALA A 145 -15.82 -3.68 -16.06
C ALA A 145 -14.44 -3.03 -16.17
N ALA A 146 -13.42 -3.58 -15.50
CA ALA A 146 -12.03 -3.16 -15.64
C ALA A 146 -11.52 -3.37 -17.07
N PHE A 147 -11.86 -4.49 -17.69
CA PHE A 147 -11.52 -4.76 -19.09
C PHE A 147 -12.16 -3.74 -20.03
N ILE A 148 -13.47 -3.49 -19.87
CA ILE A 148 -14.20 -2.50 -20.69
C ILE A 148 -13.61 -1.11 -20.53
N LEU A 149 -13.31 -0.67 -19.29
CA LEU A 149 -12.70 0.62 -19.03
C LEU A 149 -11.32 0.74 -19.71
N ARG A 150 -10.48 -0.29 -19.61
CA ARG A 150 -9.18 -0.31 -20.28
C ARG A 150 -9.28 -0.27 -21.80
N ALA A 151 -10.20 -1.05 -22.38
CA ALA A 151 -10.45 -1.03 -23.82
C ALA A 151 -10.90 0.38 -24.26
N ALA A 152 -11.80 1.01 -23.51
CA ALA A 152 -12.25 2.38 -23.78
C ALA A 152 -11.10 3.39 -23.71
N LEU A 153 -10.25 3.32 -22.69
CA LEU A 153 -9.07 4.19 -22.55
C LEU A 153 -8.06 3.96 -23.68
N THR A 154 -7.85 2.69 -24.09
CA THR A 154 -6.98 2.36 -25.21
C THR A 154 -7.48 2.99 -26.51
N ILE A 155 -8.77 2.82 -26.80
CA ILE A 155 -9.41 3.39 -28.00
C ILE A 155 -9.37 4.93 -27.95
N PHE A 156 -9.69 5.50 -26.80
CA PHE A 156 -9.62 6.96 -26.61
C PHE A 156 -8.22 7.50 -26.89
N GLY A 157 -7.17 6.85 -26.34
CA GLY A 157 -5.78 7.23 -26.61
C GLY A 157 -5.41 7.15 -28.10
N MET A 158 -5.90 6.12 -28.81
CA MET A 158 -5.70 5.98 -30.26
C MET A 158 -6.40 7.10 -31.03
N ILE A 159 -7.64 7.45 -30.65
CA ILE A 159 -8.38 8.56 -31.29
C ILE A 159 -7.66 9.88 -31.07
N VAL A 160 -7.25 10.19 -29.83
CA VAL A 160 -6.51 11.41 -29.53
C VAL A 160 -5.21 11.48 -30.33
N PHE A 161 -4.45 10.37 -30.35
CA PHE A 161 -3.21 10.31 -31.14
C PHE A 161 -3.46 10.58 -32.64
N TYR A 162 -4.50 9.96 -33.22
CA TYR A 162 -4.85 10.13 -34.62
C TYR A 162 -5.28 11.58 -34.92
N CYS A 163 -6.09 12.20 -34.06
CA CYS A 163 -6.50 13.60 -34.21
C CYS A 163 -5.30 14.58 -34.15
N LEU A 164 -4.32 14.29 -33.29
CA LEU A 164 -3.11 15.09 -33.15
C LEU A 164 -2.10 14.86 -34.29
N ASN A 165 -2.21 13.71 -34.98
CA ASN A 165 -1.32 13.32 -36.08
C ASN A 165 -2.12 12.98 -37.36
N PRO A 166 -2.79 13.95 -38.01
CA PRO A 166 -3.68 13.67 -39.13
C PRO A 166 -2.99 13.14 -40.39
N LYS A 167 -1.65 13.21 -40.45
CA LYS A 167 -0.83 12.65 -41.52
C LYS A 167 -0.38 11.22 -41.25
N PHE A 168 -0.82 10.61 -40.12
CA PHE A 168 -0.48 9.25 -39.79
C PHE A 168 -1.02 8.29 -40.87
N GLN A 169 -0.12 7.49 -41.43
CA GLN A 169 -0.44 6.42 -42.39
C GLN A 169 0.04 5.09 -41.82
N GLY A 170 -0.86 4.17 -41.62
CA GLY A 170 -0.53 2.87 -41.07
C GLY A 170 -1.77 2.00 -40.79
N SER A 171 -1.55 0.73 -40.49
CA SER A 171 -2.60 -0.18 -40.06
C SER A 171 -3.14 0.20 -38.67
N LEU A 172 -4.29 -0.34 -38.29
CA LEU A 172 -4.84 -0.18 -36.95
C LEU A 172 -3.87 -0.65 -35.86
N LEU A 173 -3.13 -1.74 -36.12
CA LEU A 173 -2.09 -2.24 -35.22
C LEU A 173 -0.95 -1.22 -35.06
N ASN A 174 -0.49 -0.63 -36.16
CA ASN A 174 0.55 0.40 -36.12
C ASN A 174 0.07 1.65 -35.39
N LEU A 175 -1.19 2.03 -35.55
CA LEU A 175 -1.79 3.13 -34.82
C LEU A 175 -1.79 2.84 -33.30
N TRP A 176 -2.27 1.66 -32.92
CA TRP A 176 -2.29 1.22 -31.51
C TRP A 176 -0.88 1.19 -30.91
N GLN A 177 0.05 0.55 -31.59
CA GLN A 177 1.44 0.47 -31.14
C GLN A 177 2.06 1.87 -31.02
N THR A 178 1.91 2.72 -32.02
CA THR A 178 2.51 4.06 -32.03
C THR A 178 1.91 4.94 -30.93
N ALA A 179 0.59 4.92 -30.76
CA ALA A 179 -0.09 5.72 -29.74
C ALA A 179 0.34 5.36 -28.31
N TRP A 180 0.69 4.09 -28.06
CA TRP A 180 0.96 3.60 -26.71
C TRP A 180 2.44 3.25 -26.43
N THR A 181 3.32 3.29 -27.42
CA THR A 181 4.77 3.06 -27.21
C THR A 181 5.62 4.29 -27.44
N LYS A 182 5.19 5.23 -28.33
CA LYS A 182 5.99 6.40 -28.66
C LYS A 182 5.88 7.57 -27.68
N VAL A 183 5.02 7.47 -26.69
CA VAL A 183 4.79 8.54 -25.70
C VAL A 183 5.78 8.37 -24.54
N ASN A 184 7.08 8.64 -24.74
CA ASN A 184 8.13 8.67 -23.69
C ASN A 184 7.93 7.63 -22.58
N THR A 185 7.68 6.36 -22.96
CA THR A 185 7.53 5.25 -22.02
C THR A 185 8.67 4.24 -22.19
N ASP A 186 8.90 3.41 -21.18
CA ASP A 186 9.92 2.36 -21.24
C ASP A 186 9.45 1.11 -22.04
N ALA A 187 8.24 1.12 -22.61
CA ALA A 187 7.68 -0.01 -23.36
C ALA A 187 8.57 -0.49 -24.50
N PRO A 188 9.21 0.37 -25.31
CA PRO A 188 10.15 -0.07 -26.35
C PRO A 188 11.34 -0.87 -25.79
N HIS A 189 11.84 -0.49 -24.61
CA HIS A 189 12.93 -1.19 -23.94
C HIS A 189 12.51 -2.59 -23.50
N TYR A 190 11.32 -2.75 -22.94
CA TYR A 190 10.77 -4.06 -22.59
C TYR A 190 10.55 -4.94 -23.83
N CYS A 191 10.10 -4.36 -24.95
CA CYS A 191 9.99 -5.09 -26.22
C CYS A 191 11.37 -5.56 -26.71
N SER A 192 12.38 -4.68 -26.70
CA SER A 192 13.75 -5.04 -27.09
C SER A 192 14.32 -6.17 -26.23
N ILE A 193 14.14 -6.12 -24.89
CA ILE A 193 14.59 -7.19 -24.00
C ILE A 193 13.83 -8.50 -24.28
N ALA A 194 12.53 -8.44 -24.56
CA ALA A 194 11.75 -9.62 -24.88
C ALA A 194 12.24 -10.31 -26.17
N GLU A 195 12.70 -9.55 -27.15
CA GLU A 195 13.20 -10.04 -28.44
C GLU A 195 14.66 -10.52 -28.36
N ASN A 196 15.53 -9.67 -27.81
CA ASN A 196 16.99 -9.85 -27.90
C ASN A 196 17.63 -10.30 -26.57
N TRP A 197 16.91 -10.23 -25.45
CA TRP A 197 17.41 -10.39 -24.09
C TRP A 197 18.38 -9.26 -23.71
N TYR A 198 19.08 -9.39 -22.60
CA TYR A 198 20.06 -8.40 -22.13
C TYR A 198 21.41 -8.60 -22.85
N ALA A 199 22.04 -7.49 -23.23
CA ALA A 199 23.36 -7.46 -23.84
C ALA A 199 24.43 -7.03 -22.81
N SER A 200 25.66 -7.51 -23.00
CA SER A 200 26.82 -7.14 -22.18
C SER A 200 27.59 -5.94 -22.74
N THR A 201 27.38 -5.61 -24.04
CA THR A 201 28.09 -4.55 -24.76
C THR A 201 27.15 -3.71 -25.61
N GLY A 202 27.66 -2.61 -26.17
CA GLY A 202 26.84 -1.67 -26.95
C GLY A 202 25.93 -0.81 -26.08
N GLU A 203 24.99 -0.10 -26.71
CA GLU A 203 24.01 0.73 -25.99
C GLU A 203 22.98 -0.11 -25.25
N ASP A 204 22.63 -1.28 -25.79
CA ASP A 204 21.67 -2.21 -25.18
C ASP A 204 22.12 -2.76 -23.81
N ARG A 205 23.43 -2.62 -23.46
CA ARG A 205 23.90 -2.95 -22.10
C ARG A 205 23.15 -2.17 -21.01
N LEU A 206 22.66 -0.96 -21.34
CA LEU A 206 21.92 -0.11 -20.42
C LEU A 206 20.56 -0.69 -20.06
N LEU A 207 20.01 -1.57 -20.89
CA LEU A 207 18.70 -2.20 -20.66
C LEU A 207 18.68 -3.10 -19.44
N ILE A 208 19.84 -3.43 -18.86
CA ILE A 208 19.94 -4.21 -17.61
C ILE A 208 19.24 -3.53 -16.43
N VAL A 209 18.96 -2.21 -16.48
CA VAL A 209 18.23 -1.47 -15.44
C VAL A 209 16.74 -1.86 -15.37
N PHE A 210 16.20 -2.43 -16.45
CA PHE A 210 14.80 -2.88 -16.51
C PHE A 210 14.66 -4.30 -15.97
N PHE A 211 13.65 -4.51 -15.14
CA PHE A 211 13.42 -5.78 -14.45
C PHE A 211 12.84 -6.84 -15.40
N PRO A 212 13.23 -8.13 -15.25
CA PRO A 212 13.04 -9.15 -16.28
C PRO A 212 11.65 -9.81 -16.30
N MET A 213 10.79 -9.65 -15.30
CA MET A 213 9.51 -10.39 -15.23
C MET A 213 8.62 -10.15 -16.46
N LEU A 214 8.39 -8.89 -16.84
CA LEU A 214 7.56 -8.57 -17.98
C LEU A 214 8.20 -9.06 -19.29
N PRO A 215 9.46 -8.72 -19.63
CA PRO A 215 10.11 -9.23 -20.84
C PRO A 215 10.13 -10.76 -20.94
N LEU A 216 10.35 -11.46 -19.82
CA LEU A 216 10.35 -12.92 -19.80
C LEU A 216 8.97 -13.50 -20.16
N LEU A 217 7.89 -12.94 -19.61
CA LEU A 217 6.53 -13.33 -19.96
C LEU A 217 6.19 -12.98 -21.40
N MET A 218 6.62 -11.80 -21.88
CA MET A 218 6.46 -11.39 -23.29
C MET A 218 7.17 -12.35 -24.22
N ARG A 219 8.41 -12.73 -23.90
CA ARG A 219 9.20 -13.69 -24.68
C ARG A 219 8.49 -15.04 -24.83
N GLY A 220 7.87 -15.53 -23.74
CA GLY A 220 7.06 -16.75 -23.80
C GLY A 220 5.81 -16.57 -24.69
N LEU A 221 5.11 -15.43 -24.55
CA LEU A 221 3.89 -15.17 -25.31
C LEU A 221 4.16 -14.82 -26.79
N ASN A 222 5.35 -14.30 -27.11
CA ASN A 222 5.80 -14.02 -28.47
C ASN A 222 5.83 -15.28 -29.36
N LEU A 223 5.95 -16.48 -28.78
CA LEU A 223 5.82 -17.73 -29.52
C LEU A 223 4.45 -17.89 -30.19
N LEU A 224 3.43 -17.21 -29.69
CA LEU A 224 2.06 -17.23 -30.21
C LEU A 224 1.69 -15.95 -30.97
N THR A 225 2.08 -14.79 -30.45
CA THR A 225 1.67 -13.48 -31.00
C THR A 225 2.60 -12.97 -32.09
N HIS A 226 3.84 -13.44 -32.11
CA HIS A 226 4.91 -12.96 -33.01
C HIS A 226 5.09 -11.42 -32.96
N ASN A 227 4.64 -10.76 -31.85
CA ASN A 227 4.70 -9.32 -31.68
C ASN A 227 4.83 -8.96 -30.19
N SER A 228 5.97 -8.39 -29.80
CA SER A 228 6.28 -8.06 -28.41
C SER A 228 5.32 -7.04 -27.81
N PHE A 229 4.90 -6.04 -28.59
CA PHE A 229 3.91 -5.07 -28.10
C PHE A 229 2.56 -5.72 -27.81
N VAL A 230 2.06 -6.57 -28.71
CA VAL A 230 0.79 -7.30 -28.50
C VAL A 230 0.89 -8.20 -27.27
N SER A 231 2.00 -8.91 -27.12
CA SER A 231 2.28 -9.72 -25.93
C SER A 231 2.24 -8.90 -24.65
N ALA A 232 2.90 -7.74 -24.64
CA ALA A 232 2.86 -6.83 -23.48
C ALA A 232 1.43 -6.38 -23.18
N GLN A 233 0.63 -6.03 -24.18
CA GLN A 233 -0.75 -5.57 -24.01
C GLN A 233 -1.66 -6.66 -23.46
N ILE A 234 -1.52 -7.90 -23.90
CA ILE A 234 -2.26 -9.06 -23.38
C ILE A 234 -1.90 -9.28 -21.92
N ILE A 235 -0.60 -9.35 -21.59
CA ILE A 235 -0.13 -9.54 -20.21
C ILE A 235 -0.63 -8.43 -19.30
N ASN A 236 -0.50 -7.17 -19.74
CA ASN A 236 -0.91 -6.01 -18.97
C ASN A 236 -2.43 -5.96 -18.75
N THR A 237 -3.21 -6.37 -19.74
CA THR A 237 -4.67 -6.46 -19.64
C THR A 237 -5.08 -7.52 -18.63
N LEU A 238 -4.52 -8.72 -18.74
CA LEU A 238 -4.78 -9.80 -17.79
C LEU A 238 -4.35 -9.43 -16.38
N ALA A 239 -3.16 -8.84 -16.23
CA ALA A 239 -2.63 -8.44 -14.92
C ALA A 239 -3.48 -7.35 -14.26
N SER A 240 -3.81 -6.27 -14.97
CA SER A 240 -4.57 -5.16 -14.38
C SER A 240 -6.03 -5.52 -14.09
N CYS A 241 -6.69 -6.28 -14.95
CA CYS A 241 -8.06 -6.74 -14.69
C CYS A 241 -8.11 -7.72 -13.50
N SER A 242 -7.13 -8.64 -13.42
CA SER A 242 -6.98 -9.53 -12.27
C SER A 242 -6.66 -8.75 -11.00
N ALA A 243 -5.75 -7.77 -11.06
CA ALA A 243 -5.43 -6.90 -9.94
C ALA A 243 -6.65 -6.14 -9.43
N ALA A 244 -7.52 -5.62 -10.31
CA ALA A 244 -8.77 -4.96 -9.94
C ALA A 244 -9.69 -5.90 -9.14
N GLY A 245 -9.86 -7.14 -9.61
CA GLY A 245 -10.65 -8.15 -8.91
C GLY A 245 -10.07 -8.54 -7.55
N VAL A 246 -8.75 -8.78 -7.48
CA VAL A 246 -8.07 -9.13 -6.22
C VAL A 246 -8.07 -7.96 -5.25
N LEU A 247 -7.89 -6.72 -5.72
CA LEU A 247 -7.98 -5.51 -4.90
C LEU A 247 -9.35 -5.39 -4.21
N TYR A 248 -10.44 -5.64 -4.96
CA TYR A 248 -11.78 -5.72 -4.36
C TYR A 248 -11.85 -6.77 -3.26
N LEU A 249 -11.35 -8.00 -3.51
CA LEU A 249 -11.36 -9.07 -2.49
C LEU A 249 -10.54 -8.70 -1.25
N THR A 250 -9.43 -8.03 -1.44
CA THR A 250 -8.53 -7.60 -0.36
C THR A 250 -9.15 -6.48 0.48
N LEU A 251 -9.81 -5.51 -0.16
CA LEU A 251 -10.38 -4.36 0.54
C LEU A 251 -11.78 -4.62 1.13
N ARG A 252 -12.51 -5.62 0.64
CA ARG A 252 -13.85 -5.92 1.08
C ARG A 252 -13.99 -6.15 2.59
N PRO A 253 -13.12 -6.93 3.25
CA PRO A 253 -13.16 -7.09 4.70
C PRO A 253 -12.88 -5.82 5.49
N LEU A 254 -12.15 -4.88 4.89
CA LEU A 254 -11.71 -3.64 5.54
C LEU A 254 -12.70 -2.48 5.35
N LEU A 255 -13.29 -2.35 4.15
CA LEU A 255 -14.09 -1.20 3.75
C LEU A 255 -15.58 -1.51 3.58
N GLY A 256 -15.96 -2.80 3.66
CA GLY A 256 -17.30 -3.26 3.33
C GLY A 256 -17.57 -3.31 1.82
N GLU A 257 -18.67 -3.94 1.44
CA GLU A 257 -18.99 -4.29 0.04
C GLU A 257 -19.02 -3.08 -0.90
N LYS A 258 -19.75 -2.01 -0.52
CA LYS A 258 -19.98 -0.83 -1.38
C LYS A 258 -18.66 -0.10 -1.71
N LYS A 259 -17.84 0.20 -0.70
CA LYS A 259 -16.57 0.93 -0.87
C LYS A 259 -15.52 0.07 -1.58
N ALA A 260 -15.48 -1.23 -1.26
CA ALA A 260 -14.54 -2.15 -1.89
C ALA A 260 -14.79 -2.33 -3.40
N ARG A 261 -16.05 -2.27 -3.85
CA ARG A 261 -16.38 -2.29 -5.30
C ARG A 261 -15.87 -1.05 -6.02
N LEU A 262 -15.85 0.11 -5.36
CA LEU A 262 -15.45 1.38 -5.96
C LEU A 262 -13.91 1.50 -6.08
N ALA A 263 -13.17 0.95 -5.13
CA ALA A 263 -11.72 1.13 -5.04
C ALA A 263 -10.94 0.73 -6.32
N PRO A 264 -11.22 -0.40 -7.01
CA PRO A 264 -10.56 -0.74 -8.26
C PRO A 264 -10.76 0.31 -9.36
N PHE A 265 -11.95 0.91 -9.45
CA PHE A 265 -12.24 1.92 -10.47
C PHE A 265 -11.53 3.23 -10.17
N ILE A 266 -11.46 3.65 -8.89
CA ILE A 266 -10.66 4.80 -8.49
C ILE A 266 -9.21 4.58 -8.91
N TRP A 267 -8.62 3.41 -8.61
CA TRP A 267 -7.26 3.08 -9.02
C TRP A 267 -7.06 3.13 -10.54
N LEU A 268 -7.98 2.55 -11.32
CA LEU A 268 -7.90 2.53 -12.78
C LEU A 268 -8.11 3.91 -13.43
N MET A 269 -8.70 4.86 -12.73
CA MET A 269 -8.96 6.23 -13.22
C MET A 269 -7.94 7.27 -12.73
N LEU A 270 -6.99 6.90 -11.87
CA LEU A 270 -5.92 7.80 -11.47
C LEU A 270 -5.06 8.17 -12.70
N PRO A 271 -4.49 9.40 -12.77
CA PRO A 271 -3.66 9.82 -13.92
C PRO A 271 -2.53 8.85 -14.25
N GLY A 272 -1.88 8.26 -13.24
CA GLY A 272 -0.84 7.23 -13.42
C GLY A 272 -1.33 5.91 -14.01
N SER A 273 -2.63 5.69 -14.14
CA SER A 273 -3.18 4.47 -14.76
C SER A 273 -2.93 4.37 -16.27
N ILE A 274 -2.46 5.43 -16.91
CA ILE A 274 -1.98 5.40 -18.30
C ILE A 274 -0.90 4.33 -18.50
N PHE A 275 -0.03 4.14 -17.53
CA PHE A 275 1.02 3.12 -17.59
C PHE A 275 0.48 1.67 -17.58
N LEU A 276 -0.76 1.46 -17.18
CA LEU A 276 -1.41 0.15 -17.27
C LEU A 276 -1.68 -0.25 -18.73
N ASN A 277 -1.76 0.72 -19.65
CA ASN A 277 -2.03 0.51 -21.07
C ASN A 277 -0.80 0.64 -21.97
N SER A 278 0.37 0.99 -21.40
CA SER A 278 1.57 1.35 -22.19
C SER A 278 2.57 0.21 -22.40
N GLY A 279 2.28 -1.02 -22.00
CA GLY A 279 3.25 -2.13 -22.08
C GLY A 279 4.34 -2.05 -21.01
N MET A 280 4.00 -1.55 -19.83
CA MET A 280 4.87 -1.28 -18.69
C MET A 280 4.72 -2.36 -17.61
N THR A 281 5.58 -2.33 -16.59
CA THR A 281 5.59 -3.32 -15.50
C THR A 281 4.56 -3.08 -14.40
N GLU A 282 3.93 -1.89 -14.36
CA GLU A 282 2.97 -1.48 -13.32
C GLU A 282 1.82 -2.46 -13.13
N PRO A 283 1.17 -3.01 -14.19
CA PRO A 283 0.07 -3.96 -14.02
C PRO A 283 0.49 -5.24 -13.29
N LEU A 284 1.64 -5.81 -13.67
CA LEU A 284 2.18 -7.01 -13.03
C LEU A 284 2.57 -6.74 -11.59
N PHE A 285 3.27 -5.64 -11.35
CA PHE A 285 3.67 -5.23 -10.02
C PHE A 285 2.47 -5.04 -9.09
N MET A 286 1.42 -4.36 -9.57
CA MET A 286 0.19 -4.19 -8.81
C MET A 286 -0.51 -5.52 -8.55
N LEU A 287 -0.60 -6.41 -9.56
CA LEU A 287 -1.18 -7.74 -9.38
C LEU A 287 -0.47 -8.52 -8.28
N PHE A 288 0.85 -8.61 -8.33
CA PHE A 288 1.62 -9.36 -7.33
C PHE A 288 1.55 -8.70 -5.95
N THR A 289 1.51 -7.38 -5.88
CA THR A 289 1.33 -6.64 -4.63
C THR A 289 -0.01 -6.97 -3.98
N VAL A 290 -1.12 -6.88 -4.72
CA VAL A 290 -2.44 -7.18 -4.15
C VAL A 290 -2.62 -8.67 -3.84
N LEU A 291 -1.99 -9.57 -4.62
CA LEU A 291 -1.96 -11.01 -4.32
C LEU A 291 -1.21 -11.30 -3.01
N CYS A 292 -0.08 -10.61 -2.77
CA CYS A 292 0.66 -10.72 -1.52
C CYS A 292 -0.24 -10.32 -0.34
N PHE A 293 -0.85 -9.16 -0.37
CA PHE A 293 -1.75 -8.71 0.71
C PHE A 293 -2.99 -9.61 0.87
N TYR A 294 -3.57 -10.08 -0.22
CA TYR A 294 -4.68 -11.03 -0.17
C TYR A 294 -4.27 -12.35 0.47
N ALA A 295 -3.09 -12.87 0.12
CA ALA A 295 -2.54 -14.10 0.71
C ALA A 295 -2.25 -13.93 2.20
N LEU A 296 -1.68 -12.79 2.63
CA LEU A 296 -1.47 -12.45 4.05
C LEU A 296 -2.80 -12.42 4.81
N GLN A 297 -3.82 -11.80 4.25
CA GLN A 297 -5.18 -11.75 4.82
C GLN A 297 -5.79 -13.15 5.00
N LYS A 298 -5.47 -14.08 4.08
CA LYS A 298 -5.88 -15.48 4.13
C LYS A 298 -4.93 -16.37 4.95
N LYS A 299 -3.92 -15.78 5.61
CA LYS A 299 -2.90 -16.51 6.39
C LYS A 299 -2.13 -17.55 5.55
N LYS A 300 -2.00 -17.33 4.24
CA LYS A 300 -1.26 -18.16 3.29
C LYS A 300 0.13 -17.55 3.08
N TYR A 301 1.02 -17.73 4.05
CA TYR A 301 2.31 -17.02 4.08
C TYR A 301 3.23 -17.41 2.93
N LEU A 302 3.30 -18.70 2.58
CA LEU A 302 4.10 -19.14 1.43
C LEU A 302 3.64 -18.52 0.12
N ALA A 303 2.31 -18.43 -0.10
CA ALA A 303 1.77 -17.78 -1.28
C ALA A 303 2.07 -16.27 -1.29
N ALA A 304 2.06 -15.62 -0.11
CA ALA A 304 2.47 -14.23 0.03
C ALA A 304 3.96 -14.04 -0.32
N GLY A 305 4.83 -14.96 0.14
CA GLY A 305 6.26 -14.95 -0.19
C GLY A 305 6.50 -15.11 -1.68
N ILE A 306 5.79 -16.02 -2.37
CA ILE A 306 5.88 -16.20 -3.83
C ILE A 306 5.41 -14.93 -4.56
N ALA A 307 4.28 -14.35 -4.17
CA ALA A 307 3.79 -13.13 -4.77
C ALA A 307 4.78 -11.95 -4.57
N ALA A 308 5.39 -11.85 -3.38
CA ALA A 308 6.42 -10.86 -3.10
C ALA A 308 7.69 -11.09 -3.96
N ALA A 309 8.11 -12.34 -4.16
CA ALA A 309 9.21 -12.68 -5.06
C ALA A 309 8.93 -12.24 -6.51
N CYS A 310 7.73 -12.56 -7.01
CA CYS A 310 7.31 -12.12 -8.35
C CYS A 310 7.27 -10.58 -8.46
N ALA A 311 6.81 -9.88 -7.43
CA ALA A 311 6.86 -8.42 -7.39
C ALA A 311 8.30 -7.89 -7.40
N GLY A 312 9.21 -8.49 -6.63
CA GLY A 312 10.64 -8.14 -6.59
C GLY A 312 11.39 -8.45 -7.89
N PHE A 313 10.90 -9.42 -8.68
CA PHE A 313 11.40 -9.72 -10.03
C PHE A 313 10.79 -8.81 -11.10
N THR A 314 9.73 -8.07 -10.73
CA THR A 314 9.05 -7.11 -11.61
C THR A 314 9.59 -5.69 -11.45
N ARG A 315 9.84 -5.24 -10.23
CA ARG A 315 10.33 -3.87 -9.90
C ARG A 315 11.06 -3.86 -8.55
N SER A 316 12.01 -2.93 -8.40
CA SER A 316 12.80 -2.77 -7.16
C SER A 316 11.95 -2.59 -5.88
N PRO A 317 10.81 -1.85 -5.86
CA PRO A 317 10.00 -1.72 -4.64
C PRO A 317 9.36 -3.04 -4.19
N GLY A 318 9.35 -4.09 -5.02
CA GLY A 318 8.81 -5.40 -4.67
C GLY A 318 9.47 -6.05 -3.46
N VAL A 319 10.76 -5.77 -3.22
CA VAL A 319 11.47 -6.27 -2.03
C VAL A 319 10.84 -5.77 -0.73
N LEU A 320 10.19 -4.61 -0.75
CA LEU A 320 9.54 -4.02 0.43
C LEU A 320 8.31 -4.84 0.89
N LEU A 321 7.78 -5.73 0.06
CA LEU A 321 6.69 -6.64 0.47
C LEU A 321 7.13 -7.65 1.52
N ALA A 322 8.42 -7.85 1.72
CA ALA A 322 8.94 -8.61 2.85
C ALA A 322 8.57 -7.97 4.20
N VAL A 323 8.41 -6.65 4.27
CA VAL A 323 8.07 -5.93 5.50
C VAL A 323 6.67 -6.28 6.03
N PRO A 324 5.57 -6.13 5.27
CA PRO A 324 4.24 -6.56 5.73
C PRO A 324 4.17 -8.07 5.98
N LEU A 325 4.90 -8.88 5.21
CA LEU A 325 5.01 -10.32 5.44
C LEU A 325 5.68 -10.62 6.80
N ALA A 326 6.76 -9.93 7.14
CA ALA A 326 7.42 -10.07 8.43
C ALA A 326 6.54 -9.61 9.60
N ILE A 327 5.91 -8.43 9.47
CA ILE A 327 5.03 -7.88 10.52
C ILE A 327 3.88 -8.83 10.81
N GLU A 328 3.15 -9.27 9.79
CA GLU A 328 2.02 -10.19 9.97
C GLU A 328 2.49 -11.57 10.45
N GLY A 329 3.63 -12.04 9.94
CA GLY A 329 4.24 -13.33 10.37
C GLY A 329 4.61 -13.32 11.84
N ILE A 330 5.26 -12.26 12.33
CA ILE A 330 5.58 -12.10 13.76
C ILE A 330 4.28 -12.05 14.58
N GLY A 331 3.31 -11.25 14.14
CA GLY A 331 2.00 -11.19 14.81
C GLY A 331 1.32 -12.57 14.91
N TYR A 332 1.37 -13.36 13.84
CA TYR A 332 0.87 -14.73 13.83
C TYR A 332 1.59 -15.63 14.87
N CYS A 333 2.92 -15.58 14.93
CA CYS A 333 3.69 -16.34 15.91
C CYS A 333 3.35 -15.93 17.35
N VAL A 334 3.22 -14.64 17.62
CA VAL A 334 2.84 -14.10 18.93
C VAL A 334 1.44 -14.58 19.34
N ARG A 335 0.46 -14.49 18.44
CA ARG A 335 -0.91 -14.98 18.72
C ARG A 335 -0.92 -16.49 19.02
N ARG A 336 -0.17 -17.25 18.24
CA ARG A 336 -0.06 -18.71 18.41
C ARG A 336 0.60 -19.08 19.76
N ALA A 337 1.67 -18.36 20.14
CA ALA A 337 2.33 -18.54 21.44
C ALA A 337 1.38 -18.25 22.61
N ARG A 338 0.64 -17.13 22.54
CA ARG A 338 -0.33 -16.77 23.60
C ARG A 338 -1.49 -17.76 23.73
N SER A 339 -1.85 -18.45 22.64
CA SER A 339 -2.86 -19.52 22.69
C SER A 339 -2.30 -20.88 23.14
N GLY A 340 -1.06 -20.95 23.66
CA GLY A 340 -0.42 -22.19 24.15
C GLY A 340 -0.05 -23.19 23.05
N LYS A 341 -0.13 -22.81 21.76
CA LYS A 341 0.18 -23.70 20.62
C LYS A 341 1.68 -23.69 20.31
N LYS A 342 2.20 -24.83 19.85
CA LYS A 342 3.59 -24.95 19.39
C LYS A 342 3.85 -23.95 18.25
N ILE A 343 4.94 -23.17 18.33
CA ILE A 343 5.28 -22.09 17.40
C ILE A 343 6.33 -22.50 16.36
N GLY A 344 7.04 -23.62 16.55
CA GLY A 344 8.16 -24.01 15.67
C GLY A 344 7.78 -24.11 14.19
N SER A 345 6.67 -24.78 13.88
CA SER A 345 6.18 -24.86 12.48
C SER A 345 5.75 -23.50 11.90
N ALA A 346 5.19 -22.63 12.73
CA ALA A 346 4.80 -21.28 12.30
C ALA A 346 6.04 -20.44 12.01
N ILE A 347 7.06 -20.48 12.86
CA ILE A 347 8.33 -19.78 12.61
C ILE A 347 8.98 -20.30 11.33
N ALA A 348 9.04 -21.62 11.14
CA ALA A 348 9.62 -22.22 9.93
C ALA A 348 8.88 -21.76 8.66
N GLU A 349 7.54 -21.73 8.68
CA GLU A 349 6.73 -21.24 7.56
C GLU A 349 7.00 -19.77 7.25
N ILE A 350 7.07 -18.90 8.27
CA ILE A 350 7.32 -17.47 8.08
C ILE A 350 8.73 -17.22 7.56
N VAL A 351 9.75 -17.87 8.16
CA VAL A 351 11.14 -17.76 7.72
C VAL A 351 11.27 -18.22 6.27
N LEU A 352 10.70 -19.37 5.91
CA LEU A 352 10.69 -19.87 4.54
C LEU A 352 10.02 -18.88 3.58
N SER A 353 8.89 -18.30 3.99
CA SER A 353 8.16 -17.31 3.18
C SER A 353 8.98 -16.03 2.95
N LEU A 354 9.70 -15.57 3.98
CA LEU A 354 10.62 -14.42 3.88
C LEU A 354 11.80 -14.74 2.96
N VAL A 355 12.40 -15.92 3.08
CA VAL A 355 13.48 -16.35 2.17
C VAL A 355 12.97 -16.41 0.73
N ILE A 356 11.80 -16.99 0.50
CA ILE A 356 11.20 -17.04 -0.84
C ILE A 356 10.97 -15.62 -1.39
N SER A 357 10.51 -14.69 -0.57
CA SER A 357 10.23 -13.31 -1.01
C SER A 357 11.46 -12.59 -1.58
N THR A 358 12.69 -12.99 -1.18
CA THR A 358 13.92 -12.40 -1.70
C THR A 358 14.34 -12.96 -3.07
N PHE A 359 13.85 -14.13 -3.47
CA PHE A 359 14.35 -14.83 -4.67
C PHE A 359 14.15 -14.04 -5.95
N GLY A 360 13.07 -13.27 -6.09
CA GLY A 360 12.86 -12.45 -7.28
C GLY A 360 13.94 -11.38 -7.45
N THR A 361 14.25 -10.67 -6.39
CA THR A 361 15.32 -9.67 -6.40
C THR A 361 16.69 -10.32 -6.58
N LEU A 362 16.96 -11.42 -5.89
CA LEU A 362 18.21 -12.15 -6.03
C LEU A 362 18.42 -12.70 -7.46
N ALA A 363 17.36 -13.21 -8.09
CA ALA A 363 17.42 -13.65 -9.48
C ALA A 363 17.74 -12.50 -10.43
N TYR A 364 17.16 -11.33 -10.23
CA TYR A 364 17.52 -10.14 -11.02
C TYR A 364 18.98 -9.71 -10.78
N LEU A 365 19.44 -9.68 -9.56
CA LEU A 365 20.86 -9.39 -9.26
C LEU A 365 21.80 -10.43 -9.88
N TYR A 366 21.40 -11.70 -9.89
CA TYR A 366 22.17 -12.75 -10.56
C TYR A 366 22.25 -12.53 -12.07
N ILE A 367 21.16 -12.09 -12.72
CA ILE A 367 21.17 -11.69 -14.14
C ILE A 367 22.18 -10.55 -14.37
N ASN A 368 22.20 -9.53 -13.50
CA ASN A 368 23.20 -8.45 -13.55
C ASN A 368 24.63 -9.03 -13.50
N LYS A 369 24.90 -9.95 -12.56
CA LYS A 369 26.22 -10.58 -12.43
C LYS A 369 26.62 -11.37 -13.66
N VAL A 370 25.70 -12.14 -14.23
CA VAL A 370 26.00 -12.99 -15.40
C VAL A 370 26.19 -12.17 -16.67
N VAL A 371 25.35 -11.14 -16.89
CA VAL A 371 25.36 -10.35 -18.12
C VAL A 371 26.40 -9.25 -18.07
N ALA A 372 26.48 -8.51 -16.97
CA ALA A 372 27.29 -7.29 -16.85
C ALA A 372 28.51 -7.43 -15.93
N GLY A 373 28.73 -8.62 -15.35
CA GLY A 373 29.90 -8.91 -14.51
C GLY A 373 29.79 -8.40 -13.07
N ASP A 374 28.77 -7.61 -12.73
CA ASP A 374 28.56 -7.02 -11.39
C ASP A 374 27.11 -7.21 -10.94
N TRP A 375 26.91 -7.53 -9.66
CA TRP A 375 25.58 -7.73 -9.04
C TRP A 375 24.72 -6.47 -9.06
N PHE A 376 25.33 -5.29 -9.02
CA PHE A 376 24.66 -4.00 -8.88
C PHE A 376 24.87 -3.08 -10.09
N MET A 377 25.23 -3.64 -11.25
CA MET A 377 25.47 -2.87 -12.46
C MET A 377 24.28 -1.98 -12.83
N PHE A 378 23.05 -2.46 -12.59
CA PHE A 378 21.84 -1.64 -12.80
C PHE A 378 21.89 -0.32 -12.05
N SER A 379 22.39 -0.31 -10.80
CA SER A 379 22.50 0.91 -9.99
C SER A 379 23.56 1.87 -10.53
N VAL A 380 24.67 1.33 -11.07
CA VAL A 380 25.71 2.13 -11.73
C VAL A 380 25.13 2.84 -12.95
N TYR A 381 24.41 2.10 -13.80
CA TYR A 381 23.81 2.66 -15.01
C TYR A 381 22.65 3.61 -14.72
N GLN A 382 21.82 3.33 -13.71
CA GLN A 382 20.79 4.26 -13.28
C GLN A 382 21.36 5.60 -12.84
N LYS A 383 22.47 5.59 -12.09
CA LYS A 383 23.14 6.82 -11.66
C LYS A 383 23.76 7.58 -12.82
N SER A 384 24.44 6.90 -13.73
CA SER A 384 25.19 7.56 -14.83
C SER A 384 24.30 8.06 -15.97
N ASN A 385 23.17 7.36 -16.28
CA ASN A 385 22.36 7.63 -17.47
C ASN A 385 20.98 8.21 -17.15
N TRP A 386 20.45 7.97 -15.95
CA TRP A 386 19.13 8.48 -15.52
C TRP A 386 19.19 9.40 -14.31
N SER A 387 20.41 9.72 -13.81
CA SER A 387 20.62 10.55 -12.61
C SER A 387 19.85 10.03 -11.38
N GLN A 388 19.55 8.72 -11.33
CA GLN A 388 18.86 8.07 -10.23
C GLN A 388 19.88 7.34 -9.35
N GLY A 389 19.96 7.70 -8.09
CA GLY A 389 20.82 7.07 -7.09
C GLY A 389 20.02 6.50 -5.92
N LEU A 390 20.69 5.62 -5.15
CA LEU A 390 20.21 5.31 -3.81
C LEU A 390 20.47 6.53 -2.94
N GLY A 391 19.46 7.34 -2.73
CA GLY A 391 19.45 8.48 -1.84
C GLY A 391 18.28 8.36 -0.85
N PHE A 392 18.32 9.15 0.21
CA PHE A 392 17.10 9.41 0.95
C PHE A 392 16.16 10.19 0.00
N PHE A 393 14.84 10.04 0.16
CA PHE A 393 13.80 10.71 -0.63
C PHE A 393 13.88 12.26 -0.63
N PHE A 394 15.01 12.80 -0.26
CA PHE A 394 15.41 14.21 -0.29
C PHE A 394 16.54 14.51 -1.30
N ASP A 395 17.09 13.52 -2.01
CA ASP A 395 18.14 13.72 -3.01
C ASP A 395 17.55 13.94 -4.39
#